data_b1fe196bb0f32a77de9ab33ffd6bc413
#
_entry.id   b1fe196bb0f32a77de9ab33ffd6bc413
#
_cell.length_a   1.000
_cell.length_b   1.000
_cell.length_c   1.000
_cell.angle_alpha   90.00
_cell.angle_beta   90.00
_cell.angle_gamma   90.00
#
_symmetry.space_group_name_H-M   'P 1'
#
loop_
_entity.id
_entity.type
_entity.pdbx_description
1 polymer ?
#
loop_
_entity_poly.entity_id
_entity_poly.type
_entity_poly.pdbx_seq_one_letter_code
_entity_poly.pdbx_strand_id
1 'polypeptide(L)'
;SFMTENVNVTQAAPMQAPLLPIRDLVVFPHTVLPLFIGRPLTIRSVRTAMNGDRTIALVTQKESGRDDPKLEDLYKTGTLARVLQMLKLPDGTLKVLVEADERIDIQSISSNPKDGYSATFTPHPCVVQGTTNEEASRRAVLQRFIEYAQESKKLPEEVLQPIRESATAMQLADAVASQLPVDNARKQKILD
;
A
#
# COMPACT_ATOMS: atom_id res chain seq x y z
N SER A 1 14.56 -40.41 -14.69
CA SER A 1 13.76 -39.47 -15.45
C SER A 1 13.06 -38.51 -14.46
N PHE A 2 13.67 -37.37 -14.20
CA PHE A 2 13.06 -36.33 -13.39
C PHE A 2 12.15 -35.50 -14.30
N MET A 3 10.84 -35.63 -14.11
CA MET A 3 9.88 -34.72 -14.71
C MET A 3 10.00 -33.38 -13.94
N THR A 4 10.56 -32.37 -14.58
CA THR A 4 10.43 -30.99 -14.17
C THR A 4 8.99 -30.57 -14.43
N GLU A 5 8.18 -30.53 -13.39
CA GLU A 5 6.89 -29.84 -13.45
C GLU A 5 7.16 -28.38 -13.72
N ASN A 6 6.87 -27.95 -14.94
CA ASN A 6 6.73 -26.54 -15.28
C ASN A 6 5.54 -25.99 -14.50
N VAL A 7 5.81 -25.36 -13.38
CA VAL A 7 4.82 -24.49 -12.72
C VAL A 7 4.58 -23.33 -13.68
N ASN A 8 3.52 -23.43 -14.46
CA ASN A 8 3.00 -22.32 -15.23
C ASN A 8 2.54 -21.26 -14.23
N VAL A 9 3.42 -20.32 -13.88
CA VAL A 9 3.03 -19.10 -13.23
C VAL A 9 2.21 -18.33 -14.27
N THR A 10 0.90 -18.46 -14.18
CA THR A 10 -0.02 -17.65 -14.97
C THR A 10 0.22 -16.20 -14.57
N GLN A 11 0.96 -15.47 -15.39
CA GLN A 11 1.10 -14.03 -15.19
C GLN A 11 -0.30 -13.42 -15.28
N ALA A 12 -0.75 -12.80 -14.19
CA ALA A 12 -2.01 -12.07 -14.18
C ALA A 12 -1.99 -10.98 -15.27
N ALA A 13 -3.09 -10.83 -16.00
CA ALA A 13 -3.23 -9.79 -17.00
C ALA A 13 -3.07 -8.41 -16.37
N PRO A 14 -2.36 -7.45 -17.04
CA PRO A 14 -2.22 -6.09 -16.54
C PRO A 14 -3.59 -5.41 -16.37
N MET A 15 -3.75 -4.70 -15.27
CA MET A 15 -4.93 -3.89 -14.96
C MET A 15 -4.58 -2.40 -14.96
N GLN A 16 -5.58 -1.56 -15.09
CA GLN A 16 -5.43 -0.11 -15.05
C GLN A 16 -6.32 0.50 -13.98
N ALA A 17 -5.80 1.53 -13.33
CA ALA A 17 -6.57 2.35 -12.39
C ALA A 17 -5.98 3.76 -12.32
N PRO A 18 -6.77 4.75 -11.88
CA PRO A 18 -6.22 6.04 -11.48
C PRO A 18 -5.13 5.84 -10.44
N LEU A 19 -4.07 6.65 -10.52
CA LEU A 19 -2.92 6.57 -9.63
C LEU A 19 -2.85 7.81 -8.76
N LEU A 20 -2.57 7.59 -7.49
CA LEU A 20 -2.28 8.64 -6.52
C LEU A 20 -0.86 8.47 -5.99
N PRO A 21 0.11 9.25 -6.50
CA PRO A 21 1.44 9.33 -5.90
C PRO A 21 1.36 9.98 -4.52
N ILE A 22 1.96 9.34 -3.51
CA ILE A 22 1.93 9.79 -2.12
C ILE A 22 3.33 10.26 -1.72
N ARG A 23 3.43 11.44 -1.07
CA ARG A 23 4.71 12.07 -0.74
C ARG A 23 5.39 11.47 0.48
N ASP A 24 4.67 11.35 1.59
CA ASP A 24 5.27 11.18 2.92
C ASP A 24 4.79 9.94 3.67
N LEU A 25 4.15 9.02 2.99
CA LEU A 25 3.46 7.91 3.61
C LEU A 25 3.56 6.64 2.77
N VAL A 26 3.82 5.52 3.40
CA VAL A 26 3.67 4.18 2.81
C VAL A 26 2.36 3.59 3.33
N VAL A 27 1.50 3.16 2.40
CA VAL A 27 0.19 2.59 2.73
C VAL A 27 0.26 1.08 2.63
N PHE A 28 -0.06 0.42 3.73
CA PHE A 28 -0.09 -1.05 3.83
C PHE A 28 -1.50 -1.60 3.56
N PRO A 29 -1.61 -2.84 3.06
CA PRO A 29 -2.88 -3.53 2.94
C PRO A 29 -3.67 -3.55 4.26
N HIS A 30 -4.99 -3.60 4.16
CA HIS A 30 -5.93 -3.68 5.28
C HIS A 30 -5.92 -2.47 6.22
N THR A 31 -5.43 -1.33 5.75
CA THR A 31 -5.48 -0.06 6.48
C THR A 31 -6.56 0.86 5.93
N VAL A 32 -7.26 1.55 6.80
CA VAL A 32 -8.17 2.66 6.47
C VAL A 32 -7.54 3.94 6.98
N LEU A 33 -7.33 4.92 6.11
CA LEU A 33 -6.66 6.16 6.49
C LEU A 33 -7.13 7.36 5.65
N PRO A 34 -7.06 8.57 6.21
CA PRO A 34 -7.29 9.79 5.45
C PRO A 34 -6.03 10.22 4.71
N LEU A 35 -6.20 10.69 3.47
CA LEU A 35 -5.16 11.33 2.68
C LEU A 35 -5.57 12.77 2.36
N PHE A 36 -4.61 13.69 2.40
CA PHE A 36 -4.81 15.09 2.06
C PHE A 36 -4.16 15.39 0.72
N ILE A 37 -4.94 15.83 -0.25
CA ILE A 37 -4.54 15.94 -1.65
C ILE A 37 -4.73 17.37 -2.12
N GLY A 38 -3.66 17.99 -2.62
CA GLY A 38 -3.67 19.40 -3.07
C GLY A 38 -3.13 19.61 -4.48
N ARG A 39 -2.38 18.67 -5.06
CA ARG A 39 -1.82 18.81 -6.40
C ARG A 39 -2.89 18.66 -7.48
N PRO A 40 -2.91 19.49 -8.53
CA PRO A 40 -3.98 19.45 -9.54
C PRO A 40 -4.17 18.07 -10.20
N LEU A 41 -3.08 17.39 -10.59
CA LEU A 41 -3.17 16.07 -11.22
C LEU A 41 -3.63 14.99 -10.28
N THR A 42 -3.25 15.05 -9.00
CA THR A 42 -3.72 14.08 -8.00
C THR A 42 -5.20 14.27 -7.66
N ILE A 43 -5.67 15.51 -7.63
CA ILE A 43 -7.09 15.82 -7.49
C ILE A 43 -7.88 15.22 -8.66
N ARG A 44 -7.37 15.32 -9.87
CA ARG A 44 -7.98 14.71 -11.06
C ARG A 44 -8.02 13.18 -10.96
N SER A 45 -6.96 12.56 -10.49
CA SER A 45 -6.92 11.11 -10.27
C SER A 45 -8.03 10.64 -9.34
N VAL A 46 -8.23 11.34 -8.23
CA VAL A 46 -9.31 11.01 -7.26
C VAL A 46 -10.68 11.21 -7.89
N ARG A 47 -10.89 12.29 -8.62
CA ARG A 47 -12.17 12.52 -9.31
C ARG A 47 -12.46 11.46 -10.36
N THR A 48 -11.47 11.02 -11.10
CA THR A 48 -11.60 9.92 -12.07
C THR A 48 -11.99 8.63 -11.36
N ALA A 49 -11.37 8.31 -10.23
CA ALA A 49 -11.75 7.15 -9.41
C ALA A 49 -13.19 7.24 -8.91
N MET A 50 -13.61 8.41 -8.44
CA MET A 50 -14.97 8.63 -7.94
C MET A 50 -16.03 8.51 -9.03
N ASN A 51 -15.71 8.87 -10.27
CA ASN A 51 -16.62 8.72 -11.43
C ASN A 51 -16.64 7.28 -11.97
N GLY A 52 -15.73 6.43 -11.54
CA GLY A 52 -15.65 5.01 -11.88
C GLY A 52 -16.07 4.12 -10.72
N ASP A 53 -15.31 3.06 -10.53
CA ASP A 53 -15.55 2.04 -9.48
C ASP A 53 -14.97 2.40 -8.10
N ARG A 54 -14.42 3.59 -7.95
CA ARG A 54 -13.73 4.12 -6.76
C ARG A 54 -12.42 3.42 -6.43
N THR A 55 -11.90 2.62 -7.32
CA THR A 55 -10.59 1.98 -7.18
C THR A 55 -9.48 2.96 -7.55
N ILE A 56 -8.43 3.01 -6.75
CA ILE A 56 -7.27 3.87 -6.97
C ILE A 56 -6.00 3.15 -6.55
N ALA A 57 -4.95 3.28 -7.37
CA ALA A 57 -3.64 2.76 -7.03
C ALA A 57 -2.87 3.80 -6.19
N LEU A 58 -2.29 3.36 -5.09
CA LEU A 58 -1.49 4.19 -4.19
C LEU A 58 -0.04 3.75 -4.27
N VAL A 59 0.87 4.69 -4.48
CA VAL A 59 2.31 4.42 -4.49
C VAL A 59 3.08 5.58 -3.89
N THR A 60 4.13 5.28 -3.13
CA THR A 60 4.95 6.28 -2.47
C THR A 60 6.02 6.82 -3.40
N GLN A 61 6.22 8.14 -3.39
CA GLN A 61 7.33 8.80 -4.07
C GLN A 61 8.64 8.57 -3.31
N LYS A 62 9.72 8.34 -4.05
CA LYS A 62 11.06 8.22 -3.46
C LYS A 62 11.53 9.53 -2.84
N GLU A 63 11.18 10.66 -3.46
CA GLU A 63 11.46 12.01 -2.98
C GLU A 63 10.15 12.80 -2.86
N SER A 64 9.81 13.23 -1.66
CA SER A 64 8.57 13.94 -1.37
C SER A 64 8.47 15.32 -2.07
N GLY A 65 9.59 15.95 -2.38
CA GLY A 65 9.63 17.27 -3.03
C GLY A 65 9.35 17.26 -4.54
N ARG A 66 9.23 16.11 -5.18
CA ARG A 66 8.97 16.01 -6.61
C ARG A 66 7.50 16.28 -6.92
N ASP A 67 7.20 17.36 -7.64
CA ASP A 67 5.81 17.80 -7.90
C ASP A 67 5.10 16.98 -8.99
N ASP A 68 5.82 16.59 -10.03
CA ASP A 68 5.31 15.76 -11.15
C ASP A 68 6.17 14.50 -11.28
N PRO A 69 5.93 13.47 -10.46
CA PRO A 69 6.75 12.27 -10.45
C PRO A 69 6.56 11.46 -11.75
N LYS A 70 7.66 10.91 -12.23
CA LYS A 70 7.71 9.91 -13.30
C LYS A 70 7.81 8.51 -12.68
N LEU A 71 7.77 7.48 -13.51
CA LEU A 71 7.84 6.09 -13.02
C LEU A 71 9.08 5.83 -12.17
N GLU A 72 10.24 6.34 -12.58
CA GLU A 72 11.50 6.21 -11.83
C GLU A 72 11.50 6.93 -10.48
N ASP A 73 10.60 7.89 -10.29
CA ASP A 73 10.45 8.65 -9.03
C ASP A 73 9.56 7.93 -8.01
N LEU A 74 8.96 6.81 -8.40
CA LEU A 74 8.04 6.02 -7.59
C LEU A 74 8.66 4.69 -7.20
N TYR A 75 8.28 4.18 -6.03
CA TYR A 75 8.58 2.80 -5.69
C TYR A 75 7.80 1.85 -6.60
N LYS A 76 8.30 0.65 -6.78
CA LYS A 76 7.68 -0.34 -7.66
C LYS A 76 6.39 -0.91 -7.07
N THR A 77 6.40 -1.23 -5.79
CA THR A 77 5.26 -1.82 -5.09
C THR A 77 4.42 -0.74 -4.44
N GLY A 78 3.14 -0.79 -4.71
CA GLY A 78 2.12 0.04 -4.08
C GLY A 78 0.98 -0.81 -3.55
N THR A 79 -0.16 -0.18 -3.32
CA THR A 79 -1.39 -0.84 -2.89
C THR A 79 -2.57 -0.40 -3.75
N LEU A 80 -3.47 -1.33 -4.02
CA LEU A 80 -4.75 -1.01 -4.61
C LEU A 80 -5.72 -0.67 -3.48
N ALA A 81 -6.40 0.46 -3.60
CA ALA A 81 -7.29 0.95 -2.57
C ALA A 81 -8.66 1.33 -3.15
N ARG A 82 -9.62 1.46 -2.28
CA ARG A 82 -10.94 1.98 -2.58
C ARG A 82 -11.16 3.30 -1.88
N VAL A 83 -11.70 4.29 -2.59
CA VAL A 83 -12.10 5.56 -2.01
C VAL A 83 -13.44 5.38 -1.32
N LEU A 84 -13.45 5.54 0.01
CA LEU A 84 -14.67 5.43 0.81
C LEU A 84 -15.44 6.74 0.87
N GLN A 85 -14.70 7.86 1.02
CA GLN A 85 -15.27 9.18 1.17
C GLN A 85 -14.32 10.25 0.65
N MET A 86 -14.85 11.31 0.07
CA MET A 86 -14.11 12.48 -0.38
C MET A 86 -14.78 13.75 0.18
N LEU A 87 -13.99 14.61 0.80
CA LEU A 87 -14.44 15.89 1.32
C LEU A 87 -13.56 17.01 0.77
N LYS A 88 -14.18 18.02 0.16
CA LYS A 88 -13.49 19.24 -0.27
C LYS A 88 -13.33 20.19 0.91
N LEU A 89 -12.09 20.59 1.20
CA LEU A 89 -11.78 21.54 2.26
C LEU A 89 -11.87 22.99 1.75
N PRO A 90 -12.04 23.98 2.65
CA PRO A 90 -12.17 25.40 2.26
C PRO A 90 -10.98 25.95 1.47
N ASP A 91 -9.78 25.43 1.70
CA ASP A 91 -8.54 25.83 0.99
C ASP A 91 -8.39 25.22 -0.42
N GLY A 92 -9.36 24.42 -0.86
CA GLY A 92 -9.34 23.73 -2.15
C GLY A 92 -8.68 22.35 -2.15
N THR A 93 -8.06 21.94 -1.04
CA THR A 93 -7.55 20.56 -0.91
C THR A 93 -8.67 19.56 -0.69
N LEU A 94 -8.39 18.29 -1.00
CA LEU A 94 -9.31 17.19 -0.75
C LEU A 94 -8.81 16.35 0.43
N LYS A 95 -9.73 16.02 1.33
CA LYS A 95 -9.54 14.95 2.30
C LYS A 95 -10.21 13.69 1.76
N VAL A 96 -9.45 12.64 1.56
CA VAL A 96 -9.92 11.39 0.95
C VAL A 96 -9.71 10.26 1.95
N LEU A 97 -10.80 9.57 2.32
CA LEU A 97 -10.71 8.37 3.14
C LEU A 97 -10.58 7.17 2.20
N VAL A 98 -9.52 6.41 2.35
CA VAL A 98 -9.22 5.23 1.54
C VAL A 98 -9.11 3.99 2.41
N GLU A 99 -9.51 2.87 1.83
CA GLU A 99 -9.29 1.53 2.37
C GLU A 99 -8.34 0.79 1.44
N ALA A 100 -7.13 0.50 1.94
CA ALA A 100 -6.14 -0.24 1.19
C ALA A 100 -6.47 -1.74 1.23
N ASP A 101 -6.32 -2.40 0.10
CA ASP A 101 -6.66 -3.81 -0.08
C ASP A 101 -5.39 -4.64 -0.35
N GLU A 102 -5.02 -4.82 -1.59
CA GLU A 102 -3.92 -5.72 -1.97
C GLU A 102 -2.66 -4.98 -2.43
N ARG A 103 -1.51 -5.65 -2.33
CA ARG A 103 -0.26 -5.18 -2.94
C ARG A 103 -0.31 -5.29 -4.45
N ILE A 104 0.24 -4.29 -5.12
CA ILE A 104 0.36 -4.25 -6.59
C ILE A 104 1.76 -3.83 -7.00
N ASP A 105 2.19 -4.29 -8.18
CA ASP A 105 3.41 -3.85 -8.83
C ASP A 105 3.07 -2.91 -9.99
N ILE A 106 3.59 -1.69 -9.93
CA ILE A 106 3.39 -0.67 -10.95
C ILE A 106 4.27 -0.99 -12.15
N GLN A 107 3.66 -1.14 -13.32
CA GLN A 107 4.36 -1.44 -14.57
C GLN A 107 4.66 -0.17 -15.37
N SER A 108 3.68 0.69 -15.50
CA SER A 108 3.79 1.96 -16.22
C SER A 108 2.82 2.99 -15.67
N ILE A 109 3.12 4.24 -15.92
CA ILE A 109 2.24 5.36 -15.57
C ILE A 109 2.03 6.28 -16.76
N SER A 110 0.91 6.95 -16.79
CA SER A 110 0.59 8.03 -17.70
C SER A 110 -0.15 9.13 -16.97
N SER A 111 -0.19 10.31 -17.56
CA SER A 111 -0.96 11.42 -17.01
C SER A 111 -1.52 12.29 -18.12
N ASN A 112 -2.65 12.89 -17.85
CA ASN A 112 -3.22 13.95 -18.70
C ASN A 112 -4.00 14.95 -17.83
N PRO A 113 -4.23 16.19 -18.33
CA PRO A 113 -4.91 17.22 -17.55
C PRO A 113 -6.37 16.91 -17.20
N LYS A 114 -7.00 16.03 -17.95
CA LYS A 114 -8.42 15.68 -17.75
C LYS A 114 -8.59 14.63 -16.63
N ASP A 115 -7.80 13.57 -16.68
CA ASP A 115 -8.00 12.37 -15.84
C ASP A 115 -6.97 12.24 -14.71
N GLY A 116 -5.89 13.03 -14.75
CA GLY A 116 -4.78 12.95 -13.81
C GLY A 116 -3.84 11.79 -14.12
N TYR A 117 -3.28 11.17 -13.08
CA TYR A 117 -2.40 10.01 -13.24
C TYR A 117 -3.19 8.72 -13.40
N SER A 118 -2.65 7.83 -14.22
CA SER A 118 -3.15 6.46 -14.40
C SER A 118 -1.98 5.49 -14.36
N ALA A 119 -2.18 4.33 -13.78
CA ALA A 119 -1.18 3.27 -13.70
C ALA A 119 -1.67 2.00 -14.38
N THR A 120 -0.75 1.29 -15.01
CA THR A 120 -0.90 -0.11 -15.37
C THR A 120 -0.13 -0.94 -14.35
N PHE A 121 -0.75 -1.94 -13.78
CA PHE A 121 -0.21 -2.72 -12.68
C PHE A 121 -0.61 -4.18 -12.75
N THR A 122 0.12 -5.01 -12.01
CA THR A 122 -0.20 -6.41 -11.77
C THR A 122 -0.26 -6.67 -10.27
N PRO A 123 -1.00 -7.69 -9.80
CA PRO A 123 -0.92 -8.10 -8.41
C PRO A 123 0.52 -8.42 -8.02
N HIS A 124 0.93 -7.95 -6.83
CA HIS A 124 2.25 -8.31 -6.30
C HIS A 124 2.25 -9.79 -5.90
N PRO A 125 3.23 -10.60 -6.32
CA PRO A 125 3.27 -12.01 -5.98
C PRO A 125 3.36 -12.19 -4.47
N CYS A 126 2.36 -12.85 -3.89
CA CYS A 126 2.43 -13.31 -2.52
C CYS A 126 3.05 -14.70 -2.52
N VAL A 127 4.23 -14.86 -1.92
CA VAL A 127 4.81 -16.18 -1.71
C VAL A 127 4.01 -16.83 -0.57
N VAL A 128 3.01 -17.62 -0.94
CA VAL A 128 2.31 -18.49 0.01
C VAL A 128 3.26 -19.63 0.36
N GLN A 129 4.06 -19.44 1.40
CA GLN A 129 4.76 -20.56 2.02
C GLN A 129 3.73 -21.39 2.77
N GLY A 130 3.85 -22.72 2.67
CA GLY A 130 2.89 -23.67 3.21
C GLY A 130 2.52 -23.41 4.68
N THR A 131 1.35 -23.89 5.09
CA THR A 131 0.65 -23.58 6.35
C THR A 131 1.47 -23.71 7.64
N THR A 132 2.46 -24.59 7.71
CA THR A 132 3.36 -24.75 8.87
C THR A 132 4.38 -23.62 8.99
N ASN A 133 4.83 -23.04 7.87
CA ASN A 133 5.76 -21.92 7.86
C ASN A 133 5.06 -20.59 8.16
N GLU A 134 3.79 -20.47 7.86
CA GLU A 134 3.01 -19.25 8.13
C GLU A 134 2.85 -19.01 9.63
N GLU A 135 2.54 -20.06 10.41
CA GLU A 135 2.40 -19.93 11.85
C GLU A 135 3.75 -19.63 12.53
N ALA A 136 4.84 -20.26 12.09
CA ALA A 136 6.18 -19.97 12.59
C ALA A 136 6.60 -18.53 12.24
N SER A 137 6.31 -18.05 11.03
CA SER A 137 6.58 -16.68 10.62
C SER A 137 5.76 -15.66 11.42
N ARG A 138 4.50 -15.99 11.68
CA ARG A 138 3.61 -15.16 12.52
C ARG A 138 4.16 -15.03 13.94
N ARG A 139 4.61 -16.11 14.54
CA ARG A 139 5.22 -16.09 15.88
C ARG A 139 6.51 -15.27 15.92
N ALA A 140 7.37 -15.41 14.91
CA ALA A 140 8.61 -14.64 14.80
C ALA A 140 8.36 -13.14 14.67
N VAL A 141 7.39 -12.72 13.84
CA VAL A 141 7.00 -11.31 13.68
C VAL A 141 6.42 -10.78 14.99
N LEU A 142 5.53 -11.52 15.63
CA LEU A 142 4.92 -11.14 16.88
C LEU A 142 5.98 -10.99 18.00
N GLN A 143 6.95 -11.91 18.08
CA GLN A 143 8.02 -11.85 19.06
C GLN A 143 8.88 -10.60 18.89
N ARG A 144 9.30 -10.28 17.66
CA ARG A 144 10.07 -9.07 17.36
C ARG A 144 9.30 -7.80 17.70
N PHE A 145 8.01 -7.80 17.45
CA PHE A 145 7.16 -6.66 17.80
C PHE A 145 7.04 -6.48 19.32
N ILE A 146 6.86 -7.56 20.07
CA ILE A 146 6.81 -7.51 21.53
C ILE A 146 8.13 -6.96 22.09
N GLU A 147 9.27 -7.44 21.59
CA GLU A 147 10.60 -6.94 21.99
C GLU A 147 10.73 -5.43 21.71
N TYR A 148 10.33 -4.99 20.51
CA TYR A 148 10.33 -3.58 20.16
C TYR A 148 9.42 -2.74 21.08
N ALA A 149 8.22 -3.22 21.37
CA ALA A 149 7.27 -2.55 22.25
C ALA A 149 7.81 -2.43 23.70
N GLN A 150 8.51 -3.46 24.19
CA GLN A 150 9.14 -3.46 25.51
C GLN A 150 10.29 -2.46 25.60
N GLU A 151 11.11 -2.36 24.53
CA GLU A 151 12.22 -1.40 24.46
C GLU A 151 11.73 0.06 24.36
N SER A 152 10.69 0.29 23.58
CA SER A 152 10.20 1.65 23.33
C SER A 152 9.27 2.21 24.41
N LYS A 153 8.69 1.36 25.27
CA LYS A 153 7.73 1.69 26.36
C LYS A 153 6.53 2.56 25.91
N LYS A 154 6.17 2.57 24.61
CA LYS A 154 5.26 3.57 24.04
C LYS A 154 4.01 3.02 23.38
N LEU A 155 3.77 1.72 23.36
CA LEU A 155 2.60 1.18 22.67
C LEU A 155 1.47 0.86 23.66
N PRO A 156 0.32 1.55 23.55
CA PRO A 156 -0.85 1.23 24.35
C PRO A 156 -1.41 -0.14 24.00
N GLU A 157 -2.05 -0.78 24.94
CA GLU A 157 -2.71 -2.09 24.75
C GLU A 157 -3.72 -2.09 23.60
N GLU A 158 -4.36 -0.96 23.34
CA GLU A 158 -5.29 -0.75 22.22
C GLU A 158 -4.64 -0.95 20.84
N VAL A 159 -3.35 -0.70 20.72
CA VAL A 159 -2.58 -0.94 19.50
C VAL A 159 -2.20 -2.41 19.36
N LEU A 160 -1.98 -3.10 20.46
CA LEU A 160 -1.59 -4.51 20.49
C LEU A 160 -2.74 -5.47 20.20
N GLN A 161 -3.97 -5.09 20.53
CA GLN A 161 -5.15 -5.94 20.36
C GLN A 161 -5.38 -6.35 18.89
N PRO A 162 -5.43 -5.41 17.92
CA PRO A 162 -5.61 -5.77 16.50
C PRO A 162 -4.49 -6.66 15.97
N ILE A 163 -3.28 -6.51 16.48
CA ILE A 163 -2.12 -7.29 16.08
C ILE A 163 -2.26 -8.75 16.52
N ARG A 164 -2.72 -8.97 17.75
CA ARG A 164 -2.98 -10.32 18.29
C ARG A 164 -4.09 -11.05 17.52
N GLU A 165 -5.05 -10.32 17.00
CA GLU A 165 -6.21 -10.85 16.25
C GLU A 165 -5.92 -11.08 14.76
N SER A 166 -4.74 -10.69 14.26
CA SER A 166 -4.38 -10.86 12.85
C SER A 166 -4.31 -12.34 12.46
N ALA A 167 -5.01 -12.69 11.37
CA ALA A 167 -5.21 -14.08 10.97
C ALA A 167 -4.00 -14.69 10.25
N THR A 168 -3.18 -13.86 9.57
CA THR A 168 -2.04 -14.30 8.77
C THR A 168 -0.75 -13.60 9.16
N ALA A 169 0.41 -14.21 8.88
CA ALA A 169 1.72 -13.59 9.10
C ALA A 169 1.88 -12.26 8.34
N MET A 170 1.35 -12.18 7.12
CA MET A 170 1.42 -10.98 6.30
C MET A 170 0.54 -9.86 6.87
N GLN A 171 -0.67 -10.16 7.29
CA GLN A 171 -1.55 -9.19 7.94
C GLN A 171 -0.95 -8.67 9.24
N LEU A 172 -0.33 -9.56 10.03
CA LEU A 172 0.36 -9.20 11.25
C LEU A 172 1.55 -8.27 10.98
N ALA A 173 2.37 -8.60 9.98
CA ALA A 173 3.52 -7.78 9.60
C ALA A 173 3.09 -6.38 9.13
N ASP A 174 2.02 -6.28 8.35
CA ASP A 174 1.47 -5.01 7.88
C ASP A 174 0.90 -4.17 9.03
N ALA A 175 0.18 -4.80 9.96
CA ALA A 175 -0.36 -4.12 11.14
C ALA A 175 0.75 -3.57 12.03
N VAL A 176 1.82 -4.33 12.22
CA VAL A 176 3.01 -3.90 12.97
C VAL A 176 3.73 -2.75 12.25
N ALA A 177 3.98 -2.90 10.95
CA ALA A 177 4.73 -1.93 10.16
C ALA A 177 4.03 -0.56 10.11
N SER A 178 2.70 -0.53 10.04
CA SER A 178 1.93 0.73 10.05
C SER A 178 2.05 1.52 11.35
N GLN A 179 2.39 0.86 12.47
CA GLN A 179 2.52 1.47 13.79
C GLN A 179 3.97 1.85 14.14
N LEU A 180 4.97 1.37 13.37
CA LEU A 180 6.38 1.65 13.65
C LEU A 180 6.75 3.09 13.28
N PRO A 181 7.48 3.84 14.14
CA PRO A 181 7.98 5.17 13.83
C PRO A 181 9.29 5.09 13.02
N VAL A 182 9.24 4.42 11.86
CA VAL A 182 10.37 4.29 10.94
C VAL A 182 10.13 5.09 9.67
N ASP A 183 11.21 5.42 8.96
CA ASP A 183 11.10 6.19 7.72
C ASP A 183 10.41 5.40 6.60
N ASN A 184 9.94 6.12 5.57
CA ASN A 184 9.18 5.54 4.48
C ASN A 184 10.00 4.56 3.64
N ALA A 185 11.31 4.74 3.49
CA ALA A 185 12.16 3.82 2.74
C ALA A 185 12.21 2.44 3.41
N ARG A 186 12.28 2.38 4.74
CA ARG A 186 12.24 1.13 5.50
C ARG A 186 10.86 0.49 5.46
N LYS A 187 9.78 1.28 5.59
CA LYS A 187 8.41 0.81 5.45
C LYS A 187 8.17 0.23 4.05
N GLN A 188 8.71 0.86 3.01
CA GLN A 188 8.59 0.37 1.64
C GLN A 188 9.24 -1.01 1.48
N LYS A 189 10.37 -1.28 2.11
CA LYS A 189 10.99 -2.62 2.09
C LYS A 189 10.10 -3.69 2.72
N ILE A 190 9.30 -3.34 3.71
CA ILE A 190 8.33 -4.25 4.34
C ILE A 190 7.15 -4.48 3.40
N LEU A 191 6.70 -3.43 2.69
CA LEU A 191 5.63 -3.53 1.71
C LEU A 191 6.04 -4.41 0.52
N ASP A 192 7.27 -4.25 0.05
CA ASP A 192 7.85 -5.03 -1.05
C ASP A 192 7.98 -6.53 -0.67
#